data_9efd0c1f9458876cc2372fa71581ba4a
#
_entry.id   9efd0c1f9458876cc2372fa71581ba4a
#
_cell.length_a   1.000
_cell.length_b   1.000
_cell.length_c   1.000
_cell.angle_alpha   90.00
_cell.angle_beta   90.00
_cell.angle_gamma   90.00
#
_symmetry.space_group_name_H-M   'P 1'
#
loop_
_entity.id
_entity.type
_entity.pdbx_description
1 polymer ?
#
loop_
_entity_poly.entity_id
_entity_poly.type
_entity_poly.pdbx_seq_one_letter_code
_entity_poly.pdbx_strand_id
1 'polypeptide(L)'
;MGSEMCIRDRYNNIRVKSHIQMLVFLLLDNLSKKRIGYLEVKDSKYKDRITKIIKYLENNYQEDLSVKMIADEFGLSEGYLSKLFKESLGATVKEYLSRVRLWHAEEQLVETDYPVIDIAIGNGFPNVKSFNQAFKRKNVITPAKYREKMRK
;
A
#
# COMPACT_ATOMS: atom_id res chain seq x y z
N MET A 1 -10.65 30.97 -9.04
CA MET A 1 -9.20 30.68 -8.85
C MET A 1 -8.82 30.13 -7.46
N GLY A 2 -9.76 29.77 -6.60
CA GLY A 2 -9.49 29.28 -5.25
C GLY A 2 -9.64 27.77 -5.02
N SER A 3 -10.16 26.99 -5.98
CA SER A 3 -10.49 25.57 -5.75
C SER A 3 -9.40 24.56 -6.16
N GLU A 4 -8.59 24.88 -7.14
CA GLU A 4 -7.54 23.98 -7.64
C GLU A 4 -6.35 23.87 -6.68
N MET A 5 -5.98 24.95 -5.99
CA MET A 5 -4.92 24.94 -4.99
C MET A 5 -5.27 24.12 -3.74
N CYS A 6 -6.55 24.07 -3.35
CA CYS A 6 -7.01 23.32 -2.19
C CYS A 6 -7.05 21.78 -2.43
N ILE A 7 -7.27 21.34 -3.67
CA ILE A 7 -7.26 19.92 -4.04
C ILE A 7 -5.81 19.41 -4.10
N ARG A 8 -4.91 20.17 -4.71
CA ARG A 8 -3.50 19.84 -4.85
C ARG A 8 -2.77 19.81 -3.49
N ASP A 9 -3.10 20.73 -2.59
CA ASP A 9 -2.53 20.76 -1.23
C ASP A 9 -3.07 19.62 -0.35
N ARG A 10 -4.33 19.24 -0.52
CA ARG A 10 -4.91 18.08 0.18
C ARG A 10 -4.32 16.77 -0.32
N TYR A 11 -4.02 16.68 -1.61
CA TYR A 11 -3.37 15.53 -2.25
C TYR A 11 -1.91 15.36 -1.80
N ASN A 12 -1.15 16.45 -1.80
CA ASN A 12 0.20 16.45 -1.23
C ASN A 12 0.19 16.07 0.25
N ASN A 13 -0.84 16.45 1.00
CA ASN A 13 -1.00 16.10 2.41
C ASN A 13 -1.25 14.59 2.63
N ILE A 14 -1.93 13.90 1.70
CA ILE A 14 -2.17 12.45 1.77
C ILE A 14 -0.92 11.67 1.34
N ARG A 15 -0.23 12.10 0.27
CA ARG A 15 1.08 11.55 -0.13
C ARG A 15 2.11 11.72 0.99
N VAL A 16 2.20 12.89 1.54
CA VAL A 16 3.10 13.21 2.66
C VAL A 16 2.74 12.39 3.90
N LYS A 17 1.46 12.20 4.22
CA LYS A 17 1.04 11.39 5.39
C LYS A 17 1.40 9.91 5.26
N SER A 18 1.24 9.28 4.09
CA SER A 18 1.63 7.88 3.90
C SER A 18 3.15 7.68 3.90
N HIS A 19 3.91 8.63 3.33
CA HIS A 19 5.37 8.64 3.41
C HIS A 19 5.86 8.97 4.82
N ILE A 20 5.21 9.90 5.52
CA ILE A 20 5.51 10.21 6.93
C ILE A 20 5.20 9.02 7.83
N GLN A 21 4.08 8.31 7.62
CA GLN A 21 3.77 7.11 8.40
C GLN A 21 4.81 6.01 8.18
N MET A 22 5.32 5.86 6.96
CA MET A 22 6.40 4.94 6.65
C MET A 22 7.74 5.41 7.24
N LEU A 23 8.04 6.71 7.17
CA LEU A 23 9.23 7.31 7.79
C LEU A 23 9.16 7.24 9.32
N VAL A 24 8.03 7.53 9.93
CA VAL A 24 7.82 7.40 11.38
C VAL A 24 7.97 5.95 11.83
N PHE A 25 7.44 4.98 11.06
CA PHE A 25 7.66 3.56 11.33
C PHE A 25 9.15 3.19 11.27
N LEU A 26 9.87 3.63 10.23
CA LEU A 26 11.31 3.40 10.09
C LEU A 26 12.13 4.11 11.18
N LEU A 27 11.72 5.30 11.61
CA LEU A 27 12.37 6.05 12.69
C LEU A 27 12.10 5.42 14.06
N LEU A 28 10.87 5.00 14.35
CA LEU A 28 10.52 4.32 15.60
C LEU A 28 11.21 2.96 15.70
N ASP A 29 11.33 2.25 14.57
CA ASP A 29 12.07 0.99 14.49
C ASP A 29 13.58 1.21 14.76
N ASN A 30 14.16 2.29 14.21
CA ASN A 30 15.56 2.67 14.51
C ASN A 30 15.78 3.13 15.95
N LEU A 31 14.80 3.81 16.57
CA LEU A 31 14.92 4.26 17.96
C LEU A 31 14.76 3.10 18.96
N SER A 32 13.92 2.09 18.65
CA SER A 32 13.78 0.89 19.48
C SER A 32 15.02 -0.01 19.43
N LYS A 33 15.81 0.03 18.36
CA LYS A 33 17.00 -0.80 18.14
C LYS A 33 18.28 -0.28 18.81
N LYS A 34 18.30 0.93 19.34
CA LYS A 34 19.45 1.48 20.08
C LYS A 34 19.76 0.74 21.42
N ARG A 35 18.98 -0.29 21.76
CA ARG A 35 19.11 -1.07 23.02
C ARG A 35 19.75 -2.45 22.89
N ILE A 36 20.05 -2.97 21.68
CA ILE A 36 20.61 -4.34 21.56
C ILE A 36 21.73 -4.36 20.52
N GLY A 37 22.94 -4.16 20.98
CA GLY A 37 24.18 -4.12 20.18
C GLY A 37 24.68 -5.46 19.63
N TYR A 38 23.83 -6.44 19.30
CA TYR A 38 24.27 -7.75 18.80
C TYR A 38 23.50 -8.28 17.56
N LEU A 39 22.61 -7.48 16.97
CA LEU A 39 21.75 -7.88 15.85
C LEU A 39 22.01 -7.13 14.52
N GLU A 40 23.04 -6.27 14.45
CA GLU A 40 23.22 -5.35 13.31
C GLU A 40 23.50 -6.03 11.97
N VAL A 41 24.13 -7.18 11.92
CA VAL A 41 24.48 -7.84 10.65
C VAL A 41 23.28 -8.58 10.03
N LYS A 42 22.40 -9.17 10.84
CA LYS A 42 21.16 -9.81 10.38
C LYS A 42 20.12 -8.79 9.91
N ASP A 43 20.14 -7.60 10.50
CA ASP A 43 19.13 -6.56 10.32
C ASP A 43 19.26 -5.83 8.98
N SER A 44 20.46 -5.56 8.47
CA SER A 44 20.69 -4.92 7.18
C SER A 44 20.16 -5.78 6.02
N LYS A 45 20.52 -7.07 6.00
CA LYS A 45 20.10 -8.01 4.96
C LYS A 45 18.57 -8.27 4.96
N TYR A 46 17.97 -8.18 6.13
CA TYR A 46 16.53 -8.31 6.33
C TYR A 46 15.77 -7.07 5.79
N LYS A 47 16.28 -5.88 6.09
CA LYS A 47 15.74 -4.59 5.58
C LYS A 47 15.84 -4.49 4.06
N ASP A 48 16.98 -4.83 3.49
CA ASP A 48 17.17 -4.82 2.04
C ASP A 48 16.20 -5.76 1.33
N ARG A 49 15.97 -6.94 1.91
CA ARG A 49 15.05 -7.92 1.34
C ARG A 49 13.61 -7.44 1.36
N ILE A 50 13.12 -6.93 2.50
CA ILE A 50 11.74 -6.41 2.59
C ILE A 50 11.54 -5.20 1.67
N THR A 51 12.53 -4.32 1.55
CA THR A 51 12.48 -3.17 0.66
C THR A 51 12.37 -3.58 -0.82
N LYS A 52 13.10 -4.62 -1.23
CA LYS A 52 12.99 -5.17 -2.60
C LYS A 52 11.61 -5.76 -2.86
N ILE A 53 11.05 -6.50 -1.91
CA ILE A 53 9.72 -7.08 -2.02
C ILE A 53 8.66 -5.97 -2.11
N ILE A 54 8.76 -4.94 -1.28
CA ILE A 54 7.86 -3.77 -1.30
C ILE A 54 7.88 -3.11 -2.68
N LYS A 55 9.06 -2.81 -3.22
CA LYS A 55 9.22 -2.22 -4.56
C LYS A 55 8.63 -3.10 -5.66
N TYR A 56 8.81 -4.41 -5.56
CA TYR A 56 8.22 -5.36 -6.50
C TYR A 56 6.68 -5.29 -6.47
N LEU A 57 6.08 -5.28 -5.28
CA LEU A 57 4.63 -5.15 -5.10
C LEU A 57 4.09 -3.82 -5.63
N GLU A 58 4.81 -2.72 -5.40
CA GLU A 58 4.43 -1.39 -5.87
C GLU A 58 4.54 -1.23 -7.38
N ASN A 59 5.46 -1.94 -8.02
CA ASN A 59 5.63 -1.90 -9.47
C ASN A 59 4.68 -2.85 -10.21
N ASN A 60 4.22 -3.92 -9.55
CA ASN A 60 3.41 -4.97 -10.18
C ASN A 60 2.02 -5.13 -9.53
N TYR A 61 1.52 -4.10 -8.84
CA TYR A 61 0.27 -4.19 -8.05
C TYR A 61 -0.97 -4.51 -8.88
N GLN A 62 -0.95 -4.21 -10.17
CA GLN A 62 -2.06 -4.47 -11.10
C GLN A 62 -2.18 -5.95 -11.47
N GLU A 63 -1.10 -6.70 -11.35
CA GLU A 63 -1.05 -8.11 -11.71
C GLU A 63 -1.74 -9.00 -10.65
N ASP A 64 -2.16 -10.19 -11.06
CA ASP A 64 -2.73 -11.18 -10.14
C ASP A 64 -1.63 -11.89 -9.35
N LEU A 65 -1.09 -11.19 -8.35
CA LEU A 65 0.01 -11.66 -7.51
C LEU A 65 -0.48 -12.55 -6.38
N SER A 66 -0.08 -13.81 -6.38
CA SER A 66 -0.23 -14.71 -5.23
C SER A 66 0.98 -14.64 -4.29
N VAL A 67 0.76 -15.00 -3.02
CA VAL A 67 1.87 -15.09 -2.03
C VAL A 67 2.93 -16.08 -2.50
N LYS A 68 2.51 -17.17 -3.14
CA LYS A 68 3.42 -18.17 -3.71
C LYS A 68 4.31 -17.57 -4.80
N MET A 69 3.73 -16.87 -5.79
CA MET A 69 4.49 -16.23 -6.87
C MET A 69 5.53 -15.25 -6.33
N ILE A 70 5.15 -14.44 -5.35
CA ILE A 70 6.05 -13.48 -4.71
C ILE A 70 7.16 -14.21 -3.94
N ALA A 71 6.84 -15.28 -3.23
CA ALA A 71 7.83 -16.08 -2.51
C ALA A 71 8.83 -16.72 -3.47
N ASP A 72 8.36 -17.32 -4.56
CA ASP A 72 9.18 -17.94 -5.59
C ASP A 72 10.12 -16.93 -6.25
N GLU A 73 9.64 -15.72 -6.59
CA GLU A 73 10.42 -14.62 -7.17
C GLU A 73 11.64 -14.23 -6.30
N PHE A 74 11.46 -14.27 -4.97
CA PHE A 74 12.54 -13.89 -4.04
C PHE A 74 13.29 -15.09 -3.43
N GLY A 75 13.05 -16.31 -3.92
CA GLY A 75 13.67 -17.53 -3.41
C GLY A 75 13.33 -17.79 -1.93
N LEU A 76 12.08 -17.55 -1.55
CA LEU A 76 11.56 -17.68 -0.18
C LEU A 76 10.48 -18.76 -0.11
N SER A 77 10.29 -19.34 1.07
CA SER A 77 9.04 -20.07 1.34
C SER A 77 7.90 -19.10 1.67
N GLU A 78 6.66 -19.47 1.35
CA GLU A 78 5.48 -18.65 1.66
C GLU A 78 5.37 -18.33 3.17
N GLY A 79 5.71 -19.30 4.02
CA GLY A 79 5.72 -19.14 5.47
C GLY A 79 6.73 -18.09 5.93
N TYR A 80 7.94 -18.12 5.36
CA TYR A 80 8.97 -17.15 5.68
C TYR A 80 8.60 -15.74 5.19
N LEU A 81 8.08 -15.62 3.95
CA LEU A 81 7.59 -14.36 3.42
C LEU A 81 6.48 -13.77 4.30
N SER A 82 5.50 -14.58 4.69
CA SER A 82 4.38 -14.16 5.54
C SER A 82 4.86 -13.68 6.91
N LYS A 83 5.81 -14.39 7.53
CA LYS A 83 6.42 -14.02 8.80
C LYS A 83 7.20 -12.70 8.66
N LEU A 84 8.04 -12.60 7.63
CA LEU A 84 8.84 -11.41 7.32
C LEU A 84 7.96 -10.16 7.20
N PHE A 85 6.86 -10.25 6.44
CA PHE A 85 5.92 -9.15 6.26
C PHE A 85 5.22 -8.75 7.56
N LYS A 86 4.73 -9.75 8.31
CA LYS A 86 4.02 -9.49 9.57
C LYS A 86 4.92 -8.84 10.61
N GLU A 87 6.15 -9.30 10.73
CA GLU A 87 7.13 -8.76 11.68
C GLU A 87 7.63 -7.37 11.27
N SER A 88 7.83 -7.14 9.96
CA SER A 88 8.38 -5.86 9.46
C SER A 88 7.33 -4.75 9.33
N LEU A 89 6.11 -5.08 8.91
CA LEU A 89 5.09 -4.11 8.52
C LEU A 89 3.79 -4.21 9.34
N GLY A 90 3.67 -5.18 10.23
CA GLY A 90 2.45 -5.42 10.99
C GLY A 90 1.25 -5.86 10.14
N ALA A 91 1.46 -6.17 8.85
CA ALA A 91 0.44 -6.51 7.87
C ALA A 91 0.83 -7.75 7.07
N THR A 92 -0.16 -8.44 6.51
CA THR A 92 0.08 -9.52 5.54
C THR A 92 0.42 -8.94 4.16
N VAL A 93 1.07 -9.73 3.30
CA VAL A 93 1.34 -9.38 1.91
C VAL A 93 0.07 -8.96 1.16
N LYS A 94 -1.03 -9.71 1.35
CA LYS A 94 -2.33 -9.42 0.73
C LYS A 94 -2.92 -8.10 1.21
N GLU A 95 -2.83 -7.80 2.49
CA GLU A 95 -3.28 -6.51 3.04
C GLU A 95 -2.46 -5.34 2.50
N TYR A 96 -1.15 -5.51 2.41
CA TYR A 96 -0.26 -4.49 1.84
C TYR A 96 -0.60 -4.23 0.37
N LEU A 97 -0.67 -5.29 -0.45
CA LEU A 97 -1.03 -5.19 -1.87
C LEU A 97 -2.41 -4.52 -2.06
N SER A 98 -3.40 -4.90 -1.23
CA SER A 98 -4.72 -4.25 -1.26
C SER A 98 -4.65 -2.75 -0.93
N ARG A 99 -3.78 -2.32 -0.02
CA ARG A 99 -3.58 -0.89 0.31
C ARG A 99 -2.96 -0.14 -0.86
N VAL A 100 -1.96 -0.72 -1.53
CA VAL A 100 -1.33 -0.12 -2.72
C VAL A 100 -2.37 0.06 -3.82
N ARG A 101 -3.14 -0.99 -4.14
CA ARG A 101 -4.23 -0.94 -5.14
C ARG A 101 -5.29 0.11 -4.82
N LEU A 102 -5.71 0.18 -3.55
CA LEU A 102 -6.68 1.19 -3.10
C LEU A 102 -6.15 2.60 -3.23
N TRP A 103 -4.86 2.80 -2.96
CA TRP A 103 -4.25 4.11 -3.08
C TRP A 103 -4.32 4.64 -4.51
N HIS A 104 -3.92 3.83 -5.50
CA HIS A 104 -4.02 4.19 -6.91
C HIS A 104 -5.47 4.36 -7.38
N ALA A 105 -6.39 3.52 -6.87
CA ALA A 105 -7.81 3.66 -7.19
C ALA A 105 -8.43 4.95 -6.63
N GLU A 106 -8.03 5.40 -5.44
CA GLU A 106 -8.45 6.68 -4.86
C GLU A 106 -8.01 7.86 -5.72
N GLU A 107 -6.79 7.81 -6.24
CA GLU A 107 -6.25 8.80 -7.16
C GLU A 107 -7.08 8.86 -8.44
N GLN A 108 -7.30 7.73 -9.10
CA GLN A 108 -8.10 7.65 -10.32
C GLN A 108 -9.57 8.05 -10.11
N LEU A 109 -10.17 7.74 -8.97
CA LEU A 109 -11.53 8.19 -8.65
C LEU A 109 -11.66 9.71 -8.63
N VAL A 110 -10.63 10.42 -8.21
CA VAL A 110 -10.64 11.88 -8.14
C VAL A 110 -10.24 12.51 -9.47
N GLU A 111 -9.26 11.96 -10.16
CA GLU A 111 -8.64 12.59 -11.35
C GLU A 111 -9.32 12.22 -12.66
N THR A 112 -10.09 11.10 -12.70
CA THR A 112 -10.67 10.60 -13.96
C THR A 112 -12.17 10.34 -13.85
N ASP A 113 -12.85 10.34 -15.00
CA ASP A 113 -14.25 9.96 -15.11
C ASP A 113 -14.47 8.47 -15.40
N TYR A 114 -13.42 7.65 -15.31
CA TYR A 114 -13.55 6.22 -15.56
C TYR A 114 -14.61 5.57 -14.67
N PRO A 115 -15.37 4.61 -15.21
CA PRO A 115 -16.31 3.83 -14.43
C PRO A 115 -15.61 3.17 -13.23
N VAL A 116 -16.32 3.08 -12.10
CA VAL A 116 -15.78 2.45 -10.87
C VAL A 116 -15.32 1.01 -11.12
N ILE A 117 -15.99 0.30 -12.04
CA ILE A 117 -15.61 -1.05 -12.44
C ILE A 117 -14.24 -1.08 -13.11
N ASP A 118 -13.98 -0.15 -14.03
CA ASP A 118 -12.71 -0.09 -14.77
C ASP A 118 -11.57 0.28 -13.83
N ILE A 119 -11.81 1.22 -12.91
CA ILE A 119 -10.85 1.56 -11.86
C ILE A 119 -10.55 0.35 -10.96
N ALA A 120 -11.56 -0.43 -10.57
CA ALA A 120 -11.36 -1.60 -9.73
C ALA A 120 -10.49 -2.65 -10.42
N ILE A 121 -10.84 -3.02 -11.65
CA ILE A 121 -10.13 -4.06 -12.42
C ILE A 121 -8.75 -3.55 -12.84
N GLY A 122 -8.65 -2.31 -13.34
CA GLY A 122 -7.37 -1.70 -13.75
C GLY A 122 -6.35 -1.56 -12.61
N ASN A 123 -6.81 -1.52 -11.36
CA ASN A 123 -5.93 -1.55 -10.18
C ASN A 123 -5.72 -2.96 -9.60
N GLY A 124 -6.05 -4.01 -10.36
CA GLY A 124 -5.72 -5.40 -10.01
C GLY A 124 -6.68 -6.05 -9.00
N PHE A 125 -7.86 -5.49 -8.75
CA PHE A 125 -8.88 -6.19 -7.97
C PHE A 125 -9.55 -7.28 -8.82
N PRO A 126 -9.77 -8.50 -8.27
CA PRO A 126 -10.35 -9.60 -9.05
C PRO A 126 -11.79 -9.34 -9.48
N ASN A 127 -12.50 -8.46 -8.79
CA ASN A 127 -13.86 -8.03 -9.12
C ASN A 127 -14.26 -6.80 -8.30
N VAL A 128 -15.31 -6.11 -8.75
CA VAL A 128 -15.84 -4.89 -8.13
C VAL A 128 -16.33 -5.13 -6.69
N LYS A 129 -16.83 -6.31 -6.38
CA LYS A 129 -17.31 -6.66 -5.03
C LYS A 129 -16.15 -6.62 -4.03
N SER A 130 -15.04 -7.25 -4.35
CA SER A 130 -13.81 -7.24 -3.53
C SER A 130 -13.26 -5.83 -3.37
N PHE A 131 -13.24 -5.06 -4.45
CA PHE A 131 -12.85 -3.64 -4.43
C PHE A 131 -13.74 -2.83 -3.48
N ASN A 132 -15.06 -2.87 -3.66
CA ASN A 132 -16.00 -2.11 -2.84
C ASN A 132 -15.89 -2.46 -1.35
N GLN A 133 -15.70 -3.74 -1.02
CA GLN A 133 -15.51 -4.17 0.36
C GLN A 133 -14.20 -3.61 0.96
N ALA A 134 -13.09 -3.72 0.23
CA ALA A 134 -11.80 -3.20 0.66
C ALA A 134 -11.83 -1.67 0.78
N PHE A 135 -12.44 -0.99 -0.20
CA PHE A 135 -12.57 0.47 -0.23
C PHE A 135 -13.42 0.99 0.93
N LYS A 136 -14.60 0.38 1.15
CA LYS A 136 -15.49 0.78 2.26
C LYS A 136 -14.86 0.52 3.63
N ARG A 137 -14.08 -0.54 3.78
CA ARG A 137 -13.35 -0.83 5.03
C ARG A 137 -12.30 0.24 5.34
N LYS A 138 -11.62 0.79 4.31
CA LYS A 138 -10.61 1.84 4.48
C LYS A 138 -11.23 3.23 4.64
N ASN A 139 -12.21 3.58 3.79
CA ASN A 139 -12.72 4.94 3.64
C ASN A 139 -14.09 5.18 4.29
N VAL A 140 -14.73 4.13 4.84
CA VAL A 140 -16.07 4.16 5.47
C VAL A 140 -17.22 4.45 4.50
N ILE A 141 -16.93 4.96 3.30
CA ILE A 141 -17.88 5.32 2.24
C ILE A 141 -17.60 4.52 0.95
N THR A 142 -18.57 4.49 0.05
CA THR A 142 -18.42 3.81 -1.25
C THR A 142 -17.52 4.62 -2.21
N PRO A 143 -16.90 3.96 -3.22
CA PRO A 143 -16.08 4.66 -4.21
C PRO A 143 -16.81 5.80 -4.92
N ALA A 144 -18.08 5.60 -5.27
CA ALA A 144 -18.89 6.63 -5.93
C ALA A 144 -19.12 7.86 -5.03
N LYS A 145 -19.45 7.63 -3.75
CA LYS A 145 -19.59 8.73 -2.77
C LYS A 145 -18.25 9.41 -2.48
N TYR A 146 -17.15 8.65 -2.51
CA TYR A 146 -15.81 9.20 -2.35
C TYR A 146 -15.48 10.16 -3.48
N ARG A 147 -15.71 9.74 -4.75
CA ARG A 147 -15.55 10.59 -5.93
C ARG A 147 -16.34 11.89 -5.81
N GLU A 148 -17.63 11.80 -5.50
CA GLU A 148 -18.49 12.96 -5.35
C GLU A 148 -17.99 13.94 -4.27
N LYS A 149 -17.54 13.40 -3.13
CA LYS A 149 -17.08 14.20 -1.99
C LYS A 149 -15.74 14.89 -2.26
N MET A 150 -14.84 14.24 -3.00
CA MET A 150 -13.47 14.72 -3.21
C MET A 150 -13.35 15.68 -4.41
N ARG A 151 -14.36 15.72 -5.28
CA ARG A 151 -14.41 16.63 -6.43
C ARG A 151 -15.18 17.93 -6.16
N LYS A 152 -15.84 18.05 -5.00
CA LYS A 152 -16.44 19.29 -4.50
C LYS A 152 -15.39 20.16 -3.80
#